data_982051677227f701c8d2898471efcd79
#
_entry.id   982051677227f701c8d2898471efcd79
#
_cell.length_a   1.000
_cell.length_b   1.000
_cell.length_c   1.000
_cell.angle_alpha   90.00
_cell.angle_beta   90.00
_cell.angle_gamma   90.00
#
_symmetry.space_group_name_H-M   'P 1'
#
loop_
_entity.id
_entity.type
_entity.pdbx_description
1 polymer ?
#
loop_
_entity_poly.entity_id
_entity_poly.type
_entity_poly.pdbx_seq_one_letter_code
_entity_poly.pdbx_strand_id
1 'polypeptide(L)'
;MKKKCTVCVTTQGKRGCLLNDMTLICPRCCAEIRNPACEGCSYYKESQKFALEKTHKPASKHFTMRIVPEVDDEINRALEMAEVGNLAGAEALIRSLMKENADLYSIHFAMGTIYAFKEQYDEAIACFDKSIAIFPYFVDSWFNRALTAHKKGDIVELVFSLHQVIEIGEDDNKTVQMAKQHLKVFDGLSRIENGLPLDDFIESLKIFNAAFKLMQDKQWTKAIANFKTVISMNPKSPQAFSNMGLCYAYLKEDHQAMEAFNQAIVIDPSYEPAIINKNTFEKSIAENLSFSDTQSEIQVIEYGKSFPLKDKKKSLLNYIKEKLKRSSK
;
A
#
# COMPACT_ATOMS: atom_id res chain seq x y z
N MET A 1 -37.33 -11.08 -24.77
CA MET A 1 -35.87 -11.27 -25.05
C MET A 1 -35.03 -10.55 -23.99
N LYS A 2 -34.08 -11.22 -23.36
CA LYS A 2 -33.16 -10.56 -22.39
C LYS A 2 -32.17 -9.69 -23.17
N LYS A 3 -32.11 -8.39 -22.88
CA LYS A 3 -31.19 -7.46 -23.57
C LYS A 3 -29.73 -7.81 -23.28
N LYS A 4 -28.91 -7.86 -24.33
CA LYS A 4 -27.45 -8.12 -24.20
C LYS A 4 -26.70 -6.87 -23.69
N CYS A 5 -25.55 -7.06 -23.07
CA CYS A 5 -24.64 -6.00 -22.69
C CYS A 5 -24.21 -5.21 -23.93
N THR A 6 -24.31 -3.90 -23.90
CA THR A 6 -23.95 -3.02 -25.05
C THR A 6 -22.43 -2.90 -25.25
N VAL A 7 -21.62 -3.27 -24.24
CA VAL A 7 -20.15 -3.20 -24.31
C VAL A 7 -19.54 -4.49 -24.85
N CYS A 8 -19.82 -5.65 -24.23
CA CYS A 8 -19.20 -6.91 -24.66
C CYS A 8 -20.07 -7.75 -25.61
N VAL A 9 -21.35 -7.43 -25.75
CA VAL A 9 -22.36 -8.11 -26.61
C VAL A 9 -22.56 -9.60 -26.31
N THR A 10 -21.76 -10.19 -25.44
CA THR A 10 -21.74 -11.63 -25.14
C THR A 10 -22.64 -12.03 -23.97
N THR A 11 -22.73 -11.19 -22.94
CA THR A 11 -23.47 -11.48 -21.71
C THR A 11 -24.70 -10.61 -21.57
N GLN A 12 -25.62 -10.99 -20.68
CA GLN A 12 -26.82 -10.19 -20.41
C GLN A 12 -26.46 -8.88 -19.71
N GLY A 13 -26.93 -7.73 -20.22
CA GLY A 13 -26.88 -6.43 -19.56
C GLY A 13 -27.86 -6.39 -18.39
N LYS A 14 -27.38 -5.98 -17.21
CA LYS A 14 -28.16 -5.94 -15.96
C LYS A 14 -28.12 -4.58 -15.26
N ARG A 15 -27.19 -3.69 -15.65
CA ARG A 15 -26.92 -2.41 -15.00
C ARG A 15 -27.03 -1.28 -16.01
N GLY A 16 -27.85 -0.27 -15.75
CA GLY A 16 -27.86 0.98 -16.50
C GLY A 16 -26.56 1.75 -16.20
N CYS A 17 -25.79 2.09 -17.22
CA CYS A 17 -24.49 2.74 -17.08
C CYS A 17 -24.57 4.22 -17.42
N LEU A 18 -24.31 5.09 -16.45
CA LEU A 18 -24.25 6.55 -16.65
C LEU A 18 -23.18 6.98 -17.66
N LEU A 19 -22.05 6.25 -17.70
CA LEU A 19 -20.95 6.52 -18.64
C LEU A 19 -21.24 6.02 -20.07
N ASN A 20 -22.34 5.31 -20.26
CA ASN A 20 -22.72 4.72 -21.54
C ASN A 20 -24.23 4.97 -21.81
N ASP A 21 -24.65 6.23 -21.69
CA ASP A 21 -26.00 6.74 -22.01
C ASP A 21 -27.15 5.91 -21.42
N MET A 22 -26.98 5.47 -20.16
CA MET A 22 -27.93 4.61 -19.44
C MET A 22 -28.22 3.27 -20.13
N THR A 23 -27.41 2.86 -21.08
CA THR A 23 -27.55 1.55 -21.73
C THR A 23 -27.20 0.41 -20.76
N LEU A 24 -27.73 -0.78 -21.04
CA LEU A 24 -27.55 -1.94 -20.16
C LEU A 24 -26.19 -2.60 -20.40
N ILE A 25 -25.37 -2.64 -19.36
CA ILE A 25 -24.07 -3.35 -19.34
C ILE A 25 -24.06 -4.49 -18.33
N CYS A 26 -23.18 -5.47 -18.51
CA CYS A 26 -23.00 -6.55 -17.55
C CYS A 26 -22.08 -6.11 -16.37
N PRO A 27 -22.14 -6.82 -15.23
CA PRO A 27 -21.29 -6.49 -14.06
C PRO A 27 -19.80 -6.44 -14.37
N ARG A 28 -19.32 -7.29 -15.28
CA ARG A 28 -17.93 -7.32 -15.73
C ARG A 28 -17.54 -6.03 -16.44
N CYS A 29 -18.29 -5.66 -17.49
CA CYS A 29 -17.99 -4.43 -18.22
C CYS A 29 -18.17 -3.19 -17.34
N CYS A 30 -19.14 -3.19 -16.41
CA CYS A 30 -19.28 -2.13 -15.41
C CYS A 30 -18.02 -1.97 -14.54
N ALA A 31 -17.38 -3.07 -14.13
CA ALA A 31 -16.15 -3.03 -13.35
C ALA A 31 -14.92 -2.59 -14.19
N GLU A 32 -14.89 -2.98 -15.47
CA GLU A 32 -13.78 -2.68 -16.39
C GLU A 32 -13.75 -1.21 -16.84
N ILE A 33 -14.93 -0.59 -17.11
CA ILE A 33 -15.02 0.80 -17.59
C ILE A 33 -15.16 1.83 -16.47
N ARG A 34 -15.27 1.39 -15.23
CA ARG A 34 -15.45 2.26 -14.07
C ARG A 34 -14.32 3.28 -13.94
N ASN A 35 -14.70 4.51 -13.65
CA ASN A 35 -13.78 5.60 -13.34
C ASN A 35 -14.36 6.49 -12.22
N PRO A 36 -13.65 7.54 -11.74
CA PRO A 36 -14.15 8.43 -10.69
C PRO A 36 -15.48 9.10 -10.99
N ALA A 37 -15.86 9.29 -12.27
CA ALA A 37 -17.16 9.86 -12.63
C ALA A 37 -18.35 8.92 -12.33
N CYS A 38 -18.09 7.67 -11.97
CA CYS A 38 -19.09 6.73 -11.47
C CYS A 38 -19.44 6.93 -9.99
N GLU A 39 -18.75 7.82 -9.27
CA GLU A 39 -19.05 8.13 -7.87
C GLU A 39 -20.50 8.65 -7.76
N GLY A 40 -21.29 8.02 -6.87
CA GLY A 40 -22.73 8.27 -6.79
C GLY A 40 -23.61 7.32 -7.62
N CYS A 41 -23.06 6.50 -8.50
CA CYS A 41 -23.80 5.44 -9.17
C CYS A 41 -24.17 4.31 -8.18
N SER A 42 -25.43 3.86 -8.19
CA SER A 42 -25.92 2.78 -7.30
C SER A 42 -25.11 1.48 -7.39
N TYR A 43 -24.44 1.24 -8.53
CA TYR A 43 -23.61 0.05 -8.76
C TYR A 43 -22.13 0.26 -8.49
N TYR A 44 -21.69 1.43 -8.03
CA TYR A 44 -20.28 1.76 -7.86
C TYR A 44 -19.60 0.81 -6.88
N LYS A 45 -20.15 0.65 -5.67
CA LYS A 45 -19.62 -0.25 -4.63
C LYS A 45 -19.58 -1.71 -5.09
N GLU A 46 -20.65 -2.19 -5.74
CA GLU A 46 -20.70 -3.55 -6.28
C GLU A 46 -19.68 -3.75 -7.42
N SER A 47 -19.44 -2.73 -8.25
CA SER A 47 -18.45 -2.81 -9.33
C SER A 47 -17.02 -2.82 -8.77
N GLN A 48 -16.76 -2.13 -7.66
CA GLN A 48 -15.49 -2.20 -6.94
C GLN A 48 -15.27 -3.61 -6.38
N LYS A 49 -16.26 -4.13 -5.65
CA LYS A 49 -16.21 -5.49 -5.11
C LYS A 49 -16.00 -6.54 -6.21
N PHE A 50 -16.71 -6.43 -7.32
CA PHE A 50 -16.56 -7.34 -8.47
C PHE A 50 -15.17 -7.23 -9.13
N ALA A 51 -14.58 -6.04 -9.23
CA ALA A 51 -13.22 -5.85 -9.72
C ALA A 51 -12.22 -6.51 -8.78
N LEU A 52 -12.34 -6.29 -7.47
CA LEU A 52 -11.51 -6.94 -6.44
C LEU A 52 -11.65 -8.47 -6.47
N GLU A 53 -12.87 -8.99 -6.50
CA GLU A 53 -13.13 -10.44 -6.57
C GLU A 53 -12.58 -11.08 -7.85
N LYS A 54 -12.44 -10.33 -8.95
CA LYS A 54 -11.88 -10.85 -10.21
C LYS A 54 -10.38 -10.73 -10.31
N THR A 55 -9.79 -9.69 -9.75
CA THR A 55 -8.33 -9.61 -9.61
C THR A 55 -7.80 -10.71 -8.69
N HIS A 56 -8.67 -11.25 -7.81
CA HIS A 56 -8.33 -12.28 -6.83
C HIS A 56 -8.94 -13.66 -7.15
N LYS A 57 -9.74 -13.81 -8.22
CA LYS A 57 -10.09 -15.16 -8.67
C LYS A 57 -8.91 -15.73 -9.43
N PRO A 58 -8.34 -16.84 -8.91
CA PRO A 58 -7.29 -17.56 -9.59
C PRO A 58 -7.71 -17.87 -11.03
N ALA A 59 -6.84 -17.57 -11.96
CA ALA A 59 -6.95 -18.08 -13.31
C ALA A 59 -7.09 -19.59 -13.22
N SER A 60 -8.22 -20.13 -13.64
CA SER A 60 -8.65 -21.53 -13.71
C SER A 60 -8.04 -22.54 -12.71
N LYS A 61 -8.84 -23.47 -12.22
CA LYS A 61 -8.46 -24.61 -11.35
C LYS A 61 -7.38 -25.56 -11.95
N HIS A 62 -6.82 -25.24 -13.11
CA HIS A 62 -5.76 -25.97 -13.78
C HIS A 62 -4.54 -25.08 -13.95
N PHE A 63 -3.84 -24.85 -12.85
CA PHE A 63 -2.52 -24.27 -12.88
C PHE A 63 -1.50 -25.38 -12.99
N THR A 64 -0.77 -25.47 -14.10
CA THR A 64 0.33 -26.42 -14.25
C THR A 64 1.63 -25.72 -13.83
N MET A 65 2.20 -26.16 -12.74
CA MET A 65 3.47 -25.67 -12.23
C MET A 65 4.59 -26.59 -12.73
N ARG A 66 5.64 -26.02 -13.29
CA ARG A 66 6.86 -26.76 -13.59
C ARG A 66 7.65 -26.94 -12.29
N ILE A 67 7.96 -28.16 -11.95
CA ILE A 67 8.84 -28.52 -10.82
C ILE A 67 10.08 -29.21 -11.41
N VAL A 68 11.25 -28.77 -10.98
CA VAL A 68 12.54 -29.35 -11.40
C VAL A 68 13.34 -29.63 -10.11
N PRO A 69 13.24 -30.84 -9.54
CA PRO A 69 13.81 -31.13 -8.23
C PRO A 69 15.29 -30.81 -8.11
N GLU A 70 16.08 -31.04 -9.16
CA GLU A 70 17.51 -30.76 -9.17
C GLU A 70 17.80 -29.27 -9.07
N VAL A 71 16.92 -28.42 -9.63
CA VAL A 71 17.03 -26.98 -9.54
C VAL A 71 16.58 -26.49 -8.16
N ASP A 72 15.54 -27.12 -7.59
CA ASP A 72 15.06 -26.76 -6.25
C ASP A 72 16.11 -27.10 -5.17
N ASP A 73 16.87 -28.18 -5.32
CA ASP A 73 18.00 -28.53 -4.42
C ASP A 73 19.12 -27.45 -4.49
N GLU A 74 19.47 -26.99 -5.68
CA GLU A 74 20.47 -25.92 -5.85
C GLU A 74 19.95 -24.55 -5.36
N ILE A 75 18.64 -24.29 -5.48
CA ILE A 75 17.99 -23.12 -4.89
C ILE A 75 18.10 -23.16 -3.37
N ASN A 76 17.78 -24.28 -2.74
CA ASN A 76 17.89 -24.45 -1.29
C ASN A 76 19.33 -24.21 -0.82
N ARG A 77 20.32 -24.78 -1.54
CA ARG A 77 21.74 -24.53 -1.28
C ARG A 77 22.10 -23.05 -1.37
N ALA A 78 21.58 -22.32 -2.37
CA ALA A 78 21.80 -20.87 -2.47
C ALA A 78 21.19 -20.10 -1.29
N LEU A 79 19.99 -20.49 -0.84
CA LEU A 79 19.36 -19.87 0.32
C LEU A 79 20.15 -20.13 1.61
N GLU A 80 20.65 -21.35 1.82
CA GLU A 80 21.55 -21.68 2.93
C GLU A 80 22.85 -20.85 2.88
N MET A 81 23.44 -20.65 1.69
CA MET A 81 24.57 -19.76 1.52
C MET A 81 24.25 -18.32 1.92
N ALA A 82 23.06 -17.85 1.58
CA ALA A 82 22.61 -16.50 1.93
C ALA A 82 22.41 -16.35 3.45
N GLU A 83 21.85 -17.36 4.13
CA GLU A 83 21.65 -17.38 5.58
C GLU A 83 22.96 -17.29 6.37
N VAL A 84 24.04 -17.91 5.87
CA VAL A 84 25.37 -17.82 6.48
C VAL A 84 26.18 -16.60 6.01
N GLY A 85 25.54 -15.69 5.26
CA GLY A 85 26.13 -14.41 4.85
C GLY A 85 26.91 -14.43 3.52
N ASN A 86 27.00 -15.57 2.84
CA ASN A 86 27.64 -15.65 1.52
C ASN A 86 26.67 -15.18 0.40
N LEU A 87 26.27 -13.91 0.47
CA LEU A 87 25.27 -13.33 -0.45
C LEU A 87 25.77 -13.28 -1.91
N ALA A 88 27.05 -13.04 -2.11
CA ALA A 88 27.62 -12.97 -3.46
C ALA A 88 27.62 -14.35 -4.14
N GLY A 89 28.00 -15.41 -3.42
CA GLY A 89 27.96 -16.79 -3.91
C GLY A 89 26.53 -17.25 -4.18
N ALA A 90 25.61 -16.96 -3.27
CA ALA A 90 24.19 -17.27 -3.42
C ALA A 90 23.59 -16.61 -4.68
N GLU A 91 23.84 -15.30 -4.86
CA GLU A 91 23.36 -14.58 -6.04
C GLU A 91 23.95 -15.13 -7.34
N ALA A 92 25.25 -15.44 -7.38
CA ALA A 92 25.89 -16.01 -8.56
C ALA A 92 25.28 -17.36 -8.95
N LEU A 93 24.99 -18.22 -7.96
CA LEU A 93 24.34 -19.50 -8.17
C LEU A 93 22.92 -19.34 -8.74
N ILE A 94 22.08 -18.52 -8.12
CA ILE A 94 20.72 -18.27 -8.61
C ILE A 94 20.73 -17.63 -10.02
N ARG A 95 21.65 -16.70 -10.30
CA ARG A 95 21.80 -16.12 -11.65
C ARG A 95 22.19 -17.17 -12.70
N SER A 96 22.99 -18.14 -12.32
CA SER A 96 23.36 -19.26 -13.19
C SER A 96 22.14 -20.12 -13.53
N LEU A 97 21.36 -20.50 -12.53
CA LEU A 97 20.14 -21.30 -12.68
C LEU A 97 19.06 -20.57 -13.49
N MET A 98 18.95 -19.26 -13.32
CA MET A 98 17.96 -18.41 -14.01
C MET A 98 18.14 -18.39 -15.52
N LYS A 99 19.32 -18.65 -16.06
CA LYS A 99 19.59 -18.63 -17.52
C LYS A 99 18.73 -19.64 -18.28
N GLU A 100 18.48 -20.79 -17.68
CA GLU A 100 17.75 -21.92 -18.30
C GLU A 100 16.35 -22.12 -17.68
N ASN A 101 16.10 -21.51 -16.51
CA ASN A 101 14.92 -21.78 -15.71
C ASN A 101 14.21 -20.49 -15.24
N ALA A 102 14.20 -19.45 -16.07
CA ALA A 102 13.57 -18.16 -15.73
C ALA A 102 12.05 -18.22 -15.55
N ASP A 103 11.42 -19.31 -15.94
CA ASP A 103 9.99 -19.60 -15.78
C ASP A 103 9.64 -20.26 -14.45
N LEU A 104 10.63 -20.59 -13.60
CA LEU A 104 10.39 -21.16 -12.28
C LEU A 104 10.18 -20.06 -11.23
N TYR A 105 9.03 -20.10 -10.54
CA TYR A 105 8.72 -19.16 -9.47
C TYR A 105 9.74 -19.22 -8.33
N SER A 106 10.26 -20.43 -8.01
CA SER A 106 11.22 -20.66 -6.93
C SER A 106 12.55 -19.91 -7.12
N ILE A 107 13.01 -19.76 -8.36
CA ILE A 107 14.20 -18.97 -8.70
C ILE A 107 14.00 -17.48 -8.38
N HIS A 108 12.84 -16.93 -8.76
CA HIS A 108 12.54 -15.53 -8.47
C HIS A 108 12.33 -15.29 -6.98
N PHE A 109 11.70 -16.23 -6.28
CA PHE A 109 11.60 -16.22 -4.84
C PHE A 109 12.97 -16.19 -4.14
N ALA A 110 13.87 -17.08 -4.53
CA ALA A 110 15.22 -17.13 -3.98
C ALA A 110 16.01 -15.85 -4.25
N MET A 111 15.93 -15.32 -5.47
CA MET A 111 16.59 -14.04 -5.83
C MET A 111 16.03 -12.89 -4.99
N GLY A 112 14.70 -12.83 -4.80
CA GLY A 112 14.06 -11.85 -3.94
C GLY A 112 14.53 -11.95 -2.48
N THR A 113 14.66 -13.16 -1.97
CA THR A 113 15.18 -13.42 -0.61
C THR A 113 16.63 -12.94 -0.47
N ILE A 114 17.49 -13.21 -1.46
CA ILE A 114 18.88 -12.74 -1.47
C ILE A 114 18.96 -11.22 -1.51
N TYR A 115 18.14 -10.55 -2.34
CA TYR A 115 18.07 -9.10 -2.37
C TYR A 115 17.56 -8.50 -1.05
N ALA A 116 16.59 -9.16 -0.39
CA ALA A 116 16.12 -8.74 0.93
C ALA A 116 17.23 -8.82 2.00
N PHE A 117 18.07 -9.86 1.99
CA PHE A 117 19.26 -9.95 2.85
C PHE A 117 20.30 -8.87 2.54
N LYS A 118 20.41 -8.44 1.28
CA LYS A 118 21.27 -7.33 0.85
C LYS A 118 20.68 -5.95 1.16
N GLU A 119 19.49 -5.88 1.75
CA GLU A 119 18.71 -4.66 2.00
C GLU A 119 18.32 -3.89 0.72
N GLN A 120 18.37 -4.56 -0.43
CA GLN A 120 17.92 -4.07 -1.74
C GLN A 120 16.43 -4.35 -1.89
N TYR A 121 15.61 -3.56 -1.16
CA TYR A 121 14.19 -3.89 -0.97
C TYR A 121 13.34 -3.73 -2.23
N ASP A 122 13.67 -2.79 -3.11
CA ASP A 122 12.93 -2.58 -4.37
C ASP A 122 13.16 -3.75 -5.33
N GLU A 123 14.40 -4.21 -5.46
CA GLU A 123 14.76 -5.37 -6.26
C GLU A 123 14.16 -6.67 -5.68
N ALA A 124 14.14 -6.78 -4.35
CA ALA A 124 13.52 -7.91 -3.67
C ALA A 124 12.03 -8.00 -3.97
N ILE A 125 11.29 -6.89 -3.82
CA ILE A 125 9.86 -6.81 -4.13
C ILE A 125 9.61 -7.16 -5.60
N ALA A 126 10.38 -6.61 -6.53
CA ALA A 126 10.24 -6.90 -7.95
C ALA A 126 10.46 -8.40 -8.27
N CYS A 127 11.35 -9.08 -7.54
CA CYS A 127 11.57 -10.51 -7.69
C CYS A 127 10.40 -11.33 -7.09
N PHE A 128 9.89 -10.95 -5.91
CA PHE A 128 8.70 -11.59 -5.34
C PHE A 128 7.47 -11.39 -6.23
N ASP A 129 7.28 -10.20 -6.82
CA ASP A 129 6.20 -9.95 -7.78
C ASP A 129 6.28 -10.86 -9.01
N LYS A 130 7.50 -11.14 -9.52
CA LYS A 130 7.70 -12.12 -10.60
C LYS A 130 7.36 -13.54 -10.17
N SER A 131 7.80 -13.95 -8.98
CA SER A 131 7.45 -15.25 -8.41
C SER A 131 5.94 -15.41 -8.28
N ILE A 132 5.24 -14.42 -7.75
CA ILE A 132 3.78 -14.35 -7.60
C ILE A 132 3.08 -14.38 -8.97
N ALA A 133 3.60 -13.67 -9.96
CA ALA A 133 3.04 -13.67 -11.32
C ALA A 133 3.09 -15.06 -11.96
N ILE A 134 4.16 -15.84 -11.70
CA ILE A 134 4.32 -17.22 -12.17
C ILE A 134 3.44 -18.17 -11.35
N PHE A 135 3.49 -18.07 -10.01
CA PHE A 135 2.71 -18.92 -9.11
C PHE A 135 2.02 -18.10 -8.00
N PRO A 136 0.76 -17.61 -8.23
CA PRO A 136 0.06 -16.73 -7.30
C PRO A 136 -0.28 -17.37 -5.94
N TYR A 137 -0.27 -18.69 -5.84
CA TYR A 137 -0.60 -19.44 -4.64
C TYR A 137 0.60 -19.76 -3.74
N PHE A 138 1.78 -19.28 -4.08
CA PHE A 138 2.95 -19.49 -3.27
C PHE A 138 2.96 -18.50 -2.09
N VAL A 139 2.44 -18.95 -0.96
CA VAL A 139 2.26 -18.15 0.27
C VAL A 139 3.56 -17.49 0.74
N ASP A 140 4.72 -18.17 0.56
CA ASP A 140 6.01 -17.65 1.04
C ASP A 140 6.50 -16.44 0.24
N SER A 141 6.17 -16.36 -1.06
CA SER A 141 6.47 -15.15 -1.85
C SER A 141 5.68 -13.94 -1.35
N TRP A 142 4.40 -14.11 -1.07
CA TRP A 142 3.58 -13.05 -0.50
C TRP A 142 4.06 -12.65 0.90
N PHE A 143 4.42 -13.63 1.73
CA PHE A 143 4.90 -13.37 3.08
C PHE A 143 6.24 -12.64 3.09
N ASN A 144 7.22 -13.08 2.28
CA ASN A 144 8.52 -12.42 2.18
C ASN A 144 8.41 -11.02 1.53
N ARG A 145 7.50 -10.86 0.59
CA ARG A 145 7.13 -9.53 0.05
C ARG A 145 6.60 -8.62 1.15
N ALA A 146 5.71 -9.13 2.01
CA ALA A 146 5.19 -8.38 3.16
C ALA A 146 6.31 -7.96 4.13
N LEU A 147 7.20 -8.88 4.50
CA LEU A 147 8.33 -8.57 5.39
C LEU A 147 9.29 -7.54 4.77
N THR A 148 9.50 -7.62 3.45
CA THR A 148 10.33 -6.67 2.71
C THR A 148 9.68 -5.29 2.65
N ALA A 149 8.38 -5.20 2.39
CA ALA A 149 7.60 -3.96 2.47
C ALA A 149 7.69 -3.33 3.87
N HIS A 150 7.60 -4.15 4.92
CA HIS A 150 7.80 -3.68 6.30
C HIS A 150 9.20 -3.08 6.52
N LYS A 151 10.25 -3.73 6.01
CA LYS A 151 11.63 -3.20 6.10
C LYS A 151 11.80 -1.89 5.35
N LYS A 152 11.13 -1.75 4.21
CA LYS A 152 11.10 -0.52 3.42
C LYS A 152 10.29 0.60 4.12
N GLY A 153 9.37 0.26 5.01
CA GLY A 153 8.45 1.18 5.68
C GLY A 153 7.11 1.34 4.98
N ASP A 154 6.80 0.48 4.02
CA ASP A 154 5.53 0.48 3.28
C ASP A 154 4.49 -0.40 4.00
N ILE A 155 3.73 0.25 4.90
CA ILE A 155 2.71 -0.44 5.71
C ILE A 155 1.50 -0.87 4.85
N VAL A 156 1.21 -0.16 3.77
CA VAL A 156 0.09 -0.49 2.87
C VAL A 156 0.37 -1.79 2.16
N GLU A 157 1.56 -1.91 1.56
CA GLU A 157 2.00 -3.14 0.88
C GLU A 157 2.24 -4.30 1.83
N LEU A 158 2.73 -4.03 3.05
CA LEU A 158 2.83 -5.04 4.11
C LEU A 158 1.46 -5.67 4.40
N VAL A 159 0.46 -4.84 4.75
CA VAL A 159 -0.86 -5.32 5.14
C VAL A 159 -1.57 -6.01 3.98
N PHE A 160 -1.49 -5.45 2.78
CA PHE A 160 -2.01 -6.06 1.57
C PHE A 160 -1.42 -7.47 1.35
N SER A 161 -0.10 -7.60 1.41
CA SER A 161 0.58 -8.88 1.17
C SER A 161 0.25 -9.92 2.25
N LEU A 162 0.12 -9.51 3.53
CA LEU A 162 -0.30 -10.42 4.61
C LEU A 162 -1.74 -10.91 4.43
N HIS A 163 -2.65 -10.07 3.96
CA HIS A 163 -4.01 -10.50 3.62
C HIS A 163 -4.01 -11.52 2.48
N GLN A 164 -3.15 -11.34 1.47
CA GLN A 164 -3.01 -12.32 0.38
C GLN A 164 -2.52 -13.68 0.91
N VAL A 165 -1.55 -13.71 1.82
CA VAL A 165 -1.11 -14.97 2.47
C VAL A 165 -2.26 -15.70 3.13
N ILE A 166 -3.15 -14.97 3.83
CA ILE A 166 -4.29 -15.58 4.54
C ILE A 166 -5.38 -16.04 3.56
N GLU A 167 -5.58 -15.30 2.47
CA GLU A 167 -6.62 -15.60 1.49
C GLU A 167 -6.30 -16.87 0.68
N ILE A 168 -5.02 -17.07 0.33
CA ILE A 168 -4.60 -18.16 -0.55
C ILE A 168 -4.12 -19.41 0.20
N GLY A 169 -3.66 -19.25 1.43
CA GLY A 169 -3.09 -20.35 2.21
C GLY A 169 -4.11 -21.11 3.05
N GLU A 170 -3.79 -22.35 3.38
CA GLU A 170 -4.60 -23.17 4.28
C GLU A 170 -4.38 -22.76 5.75
N ASP A 171 -5.42 -22.91 6.56
CA ASP A 171 -5.41 -22.43 7.96
C ASP A 171 -4.35 -23.08 8.85
N ASP A 172 -3.95 -24.30 8.57
CA ASP A 172 -2.91 -25.04 9.28
C ASP A 172 -1.48 -24.72 8.81
N ASN A 173 -1.36 -23.98 7.71
CA ASN A 173 -0.06 -23.55 7.21
C ASN A 173 0.62 -22.58 8.17
N LYS A 174 1.89 -22.86 8.52
CA LYS A 174 2.68 -22.06 9.46
C LYS A 174 2.84 -20.59 9.00
N THR A 175 3.06 -20.36 7.73
CA THR A 175 3.21 -19.00 7.16
C THR A 175 1.91 -18.21 7.29
N VAL A 176 0.75 -18.87 7.10
CA VAL A 176 -0.58 -18.26 7.32
C VAL A 176 -0.78 -17.89 8.78
N GLN A 177 -0.41 -18.79 9.71
CA GLN A 177 -0.49 -18.48 11.15
C GLN A 177 0.39 -17.29 11.53
N MET A 178 1.60 -17.21 10.97
CA MET A 178 2.50 -16.06 11.16
C MET A 178 1.87 -14.77 10.61
N ALA A 179 1.28 -14.80 9.42
CA ALA A 179 0.61 -13.64 8.83
C ALA A 179 -0.55 -13.14 9.70
N LYS A 180 -1.40 -14.05 10.20
CA LYS A 180 -2.49 -13.72 11.14
C LYS A 180 -1.96 -13.06 12.42
N GLN A 181 -0.87 -13.58 12.96
CA GLN A 181 -0.25 -13.01 14.15
C GLN A 181 0.32 -11.61 13.88
N HIS A 182 0.98 -11.40 12.76
CA HIS A 182 1.48 -10.08 12.36
C HIS A 182 0.34 -9.06 12.24
N LEU A 183 -0.74 -9.38 11.52
CA LEU A 183 -1.90 -8.48 11.41
C LEU A 183 -2.52 -8.15 12.76
N LYS A 184 -2.65 -9.13 13.66
CA LYS A 184 -3.17 -8.90 15.01
C LYS A 184 -2.29 -7.93 15.81
N VAL A 185 -0.96 -8.03 15.69
CA VAL A 185 -0.03 -7.10 16.35
C VAL A 185 -0.17 -5.71 15.77
N PHE A 186 -0.21 -5.58 14.45
CA PHE A 186 -0.34 -4.28 13.78
C PHE A 186 -1.70 -3.63 14.06
N ASP A 187 -2.81 -4.40 14.12
CA ASP A 187 -4.12 -3.87 14.51
C ASP A 187 -4.10 -3.31 15.95
N GLY A 188 -3.49 -4.03 16.88
CA GLY A 188 -3.32 -3.55 18.25
C GLY A 188 -2.52 -2.24 18.34
N LEU A 189 -1.46 -2.12 17.54
CA LEU A 189 -0.65 -0.90 17.47
C LEU A 189 -1.42 0.26 16.81
N SER A 190 -2.14 0.00 15.73
CA SER A 190 -2.95 1.00 15.04
C SER A 190 -4.01 1.60 15.97
N ARG A 191 -4.70 0.76 16.76
CA ARG A 191 -5.68 1.22 17.75
C ARG A 191 -5.06 2.08 18.84
N ILE A 192 -3.85 1.75 19.29
CA ILE A 192 -3.15 2.52 20.33
C ILE A 192 -2.65 3.86 19.78
N GLU A 193 -2.00 3.85 18.62
CA GLU A 193 -1.31 5.03 18.09
C GLU A 193 -2.24 5.96 17.30
N ASN A 194 -3.17 5.39 16.52
CA ASN A 194 -4.05 6.15 15.63
C ASN A 194 -5.52 6.17 16.10
N GLY A 195 -5.88 5.32 17.04
CA GLY A 195 -7.26 5.17 17.51
C GLY A 195 -8.17 4.42 16.52
N LEU A 196 -7.61 3.79 15.48
CA LEU A 196 -8.33 3.15 14.39
C LEU A 196 -7.97 1.66 14.28
N PRO A 197 -8.92 0.81 13.83
CA PRO A 197 -8.61 -0.52 13.33
C PRO A 197 -7.58 -0.43 12.19
N LEU A 198 -6.76 -1.47 12.02
CA LEU A 198 -5.70 -1.47 11.02
C LEU A 198 -6.22 -1.22 9.60
N ASP A 199 -7.29 -1.90 9.19
CA ASP A 199 -7.83 -1.77 7.83
C ASP A 199 -8.37 -0.36 7.54
N ASP A 200 -9.04 0.27 8.52
CA ASP A 200 -9.50 1.66 8.42
C ASP A 200 -8.32 2.64 8.33
N PHE A 201 -7.26 2.38 9.10
CA PHE A 201 -6.03 3.15 9.04
C PHE A 201 -5.35 3.03 7.68
N ILE A 202 -5.24 1.80 7.13
CA ILE A 202 -4.67 1.55 5.80
C ILE A 202 -5.49 2.24 4.70
N GLU A 203 -6.82 2.22 4.79
CA GLU A 203 -7.66 2.93 3.83
C GLU A 203 -7.46 4.45 3.91
N SER A 204 -7.39 4.99 5.14
CA SER A 204 -7.05 6.41 5.38
C SER A 204 -5.70 6.78 4.76
N LEU A 205 -4.68 5.90 4.89
CA LEU A 205 -3.36 6.11 4.28
C LEU A 205 -3.39 6.13 2.75
N LYS A 206 -4.15 5.22 2.13
CA LYS A 206 -4.29 5.20 0.67
C LYS A 206 -4.92 6.50 0.15
N ILE A 207 -5.96 6.99 0.82
CA ILE A 207 -6.61 8.26 0.48
C ILE A 207 -5.64 9.43 0.70
N PHE A 208 -4.87 9.41 1.79
CA PHE A 208 -3.85 10.42 2.05
C PHE A 208 -2.79 10.46 0.95
N ASN A 209 -2.26 9.30 0.54
CA ASN A 209 -1.26 9.21 -0.52
C ASN A 209 -1.81 9.71 -1.87
N ALA A 210 -3.08 9.41 -2.16
CA ALA A 210 -3.77 9.95 -3.34
C ALA A 210 -3.92 11.47 -3.26
N ALA A 211 -4.29 12.02 -2.09
CA ALA A 211 -4.36 13.47 -1.85
C ALA A 211 -3.00 14.15 -2.02
N PHE A 212 -1.96 13.53 -1.48
CA PHE A 212 -0.59 14.01 -1.59
C PHE A 212 -0.11 14.07 -3.05
N LYS A 213 -0.40 13.06 -3.85
CA LYS A 213 -0.12 13.05 -5.28
C LYS A 213 -0.88 14.15 -6.02
N LEU A 214 -2.17 14.32 -5.75
CA LEU A 214 -2.96 15.43 -6.30
C LEU A 214 -2.37 16.80 -5.94
N MET A 215 -1.85 16.95 -4.72
CA MET A 215 -1.16 18.17 -4.28
C MET A 215 0.13 18.41 -5.08
N GLN A 216 0.94 17.36 -5.31
CA GLN A 216 2.14 17.43 -6.18
C GLN A 216 1.77 17.85 -7.62
N ASP A 217 0.65 17.34 -8.13
CA ASP A 217 0.10 17.67 -9.45
C ASP A 217 -0.63 19.04 -9.47
N LYS A 218 -0.54 19.83 -8.38
CA LYS A 218 -1.18 21.15 -8.19
C LYS A 218 -2.71 21.13 -8.34
N GLN A 219 -3.34 19.97 -8.12
CA GLN A 219 -4.80 19.81 -8.13
C GLN A 219 -5.37 20.07 -6.73
N TRP A 220 -5.16 21.30 -6.22
CA TRP A 220 -5.39 21.68 -4.83
C TRP A 220 -6.78 21.38 -4.32
N THR A 221 -7.83 21.72 -5.07
CA THR A 221 -9.23 21.50 -4.68
C THR A 221 -9.55 20.00 -4.51
N LYS A 222 -9.02 19.16 -5.40
CA LYS A 222 -9.21 17.69 -5.29
C LYS A 222 -8.41 17.12 -4.13
N ALA A 223 -7.19 17.62 -3.91
CA ALA A 223 -6.38 17.24 -2.76
C ALA A 223 -7.09 17.57 -1.44
N ILE A 224 -7.68 18.75 -1.32
CA ILE A 224 -8.48 19.17 -0.14
C ILE A 224 -9.65 18.21 0.09
N ALA A 225 -10.38 17.81 -0.95
CA ALA A 225 -11.50 16.87 -0.81
C ALA A 225 -11.03 15.53 -0.22
N ASN A 226 -9.91 15.00 -0.70
CA ASN A 226 -9.33 13.76 -0.17
C ASN A 226 -8.81 13.95 1.26
N PHE A 227 -8.11 15.06 1.58
CA PHE A 227 -7.68 15.34 2.96
C PHE A 227 -8.87 15.47 3.92
N LYS A 228 -9.99 16.08 3.51
CA LYS A 228 -11.22 16.10 4.32
C LYS A 228 -11.74 14.68 4.58
N THR A 229 -11.66 13.78 3.60
CA THR A 229 -12.03 12.37 3.80
C THR A 229 -11.08 11.70 4.80
N VAL A 230 -9.76 11.91 4.67
CA VAL A 230 -8.77 11.41 5.65
C VAL A 230 -9.10 11.91 7.05
N ILE A 231 -9.38 13.20 7.22
CA ILE A 231 -9.71 13.82 8.51
C ILE A 231 -11.01 13.25 9.10
N SER A 232 -12.00 12.94 8.25
CA SER A 232 -13.25 12.29 8.73
C SER A 232 -13.01 10.88 9.25
N MET A 233 -12.05 10.14 8.69
CA MET A 233 -11.66 8.79 9.12
C MET A 233 -10.69 8.86 10.32
N ASN A 234 -9.69 9.74 10.25
CA ASN A 234 -8.66 9.95 11.26
C ASN A 234 -8.57 11.42 11.68
N PRO A 235 -9.43 11.88 12.62
CA PRO A 235 -9.42 13.25 13.09
C PRO A 235 -8.14 13.69 13.83
N LYS A 236 -7.26 12.73 14.18
CA LYS A 236 -6.00 12.98 14.87
C LYS A 236 -4.79 13.00 13.94
N SER A 237 -4.97 13.27 12.66
CA SER A 237 -3.87 13.35 11.69
C SER A 237 -3.39 14.81 11.51
N PRO A 238 -2.34 15.26 12.20
CA PRO A 238 -1.80 16.61 12.01
C PRO A 238 -1.24 16.79 10.59
N GLN A 239 -0.78 15.71 9.97
CA GLN A 239 -0.26 15.71 8.60
C GLN A 239 -1.35 16.08 7.58
N ALA A 240 -2.56 15.50 7.72
CA ALA A 240 -3.66 15.79 6.82
C ALA A 240 -4.11 17.25 6.93
N PHE A 241 -4.21 17.77 8.16
CA PHE A 241 -4.52 19.17 8.37
C PHE A 241 -3.44 20.11 7.83
N SER A 242 -2.16 19.82 8.08
CA SER A 242 -1.05 20.65 7.60
C SER A 242 -0.99 20.69 6.06
N ASN A 243 -1.11 19.53 5.38
CA ASN A 243 -1.12 19.48 3.92
C ASN A 243 -2.38 20.12 3.32
N MET A 244 -3.53 19.99 3.97
CA MET A 244 -4.76 20.71 3.58
C MET A 244 -4.57 22.23 3.73
N GLY A 245 -3.91 22.70 4.78
CA GLY A 245 -3.54 24.10 4.98
C GLY A 245 -2.67 24.62 3.84
N LEU A 246 -1.67 23.87 3.40
CA LEU A 246 -0.87 24.22 2.22
C LEU A 246 -1.72 24.34 0.96
N CYS A 247 -2.65 23.41 0.73
CA CYS A 247 -3.53 23.49 -0.43
C CYS A 247 -4.40 24.76 -0.41
N TYR A 248 -4.95 25.13 0.76
CA TYR A 248 -5.69 26.38 0.91
C TYR A 248 -4.82 27.62 0.70
N ALA A 249 -3.59 27.63 1.21
CA ALA A 249 -2.64 28.73 0.99
C ALA A 249 -2.34 28.95 -0.50
N TYR A 250 -2.15 27.87 -1.28
CA TYR A 250 -1.99 27.96 -2.74
C TYR A 250 -3.24 28.45 -3.47
N LEU A 251 -4.44 28.22 -2.92
CA LEU A 251 -5.70 28.76 -3.45
C LEU A 251 -5.99 30.19 -2.98
N LYS A 252 -5.13 30.79 -2.12
CA LYS A 252 -5.34 32.08 -1.48
C LYS A 252 -6.59 32.13 -0.60
N GLU A 253 -6.93 31.00 -0.01
CA GLU A 253 -8.01 30.84 0.98
C GLU A 253 -7.40 30.99 2.39
N ASP A 254 -6.97 32.22 2.72
CA ASP A 254 -6.09 32.51 3.85
C ASP A 254 -6.68 32.09 5.20
N HIS A 255 -7.97 32.31 5.41
CA HIS A 255 -8.66 31.93 6.66
C HIS A 255 -8.64 30.40 6.85
N GLN A 256 -8.98 29.64 5.81
CA GLN A 256 -9.02 28.18 5.85
C GLN A 256 -7.60 27.60 6.01
N ALA A 257 -6.59 28.23 5.39
CA ALA A 257 -5.19 27.84 5.56
C ALA A 257 -4.74 27.95 7.01
N MET A 258 -4.98 29.11 7.63
CA MET A 258 -4.65 29.35 9.04
C MET A 258 -5.40 28.43 10.00
N GLU A 259 -6.69 28.20 9.76
CA GLU A 259 -7.48 27.25 10.56
C GLU A 259 -6.90 25.84 10.49
N ALA A 260 -6.57 25.36 9.29
CA ALA A 260 -6.00 24.03 9.08
C ALA A 260 -4.63 23.86 9.76
N PHE A 261 -3.72 24.83 9.64
CA PHE A 261 -2.43 24.82 10.33
C PHE A 261 -2.62 24.83 11.87
N ASN A 262 -3.52 25.65 12.38
CA ASN A 262 -3.81 25.70 13.80
C ASN A 262 -4.38 24.37 14.33
N GLN A 263 -5.27 23.71 13.58
CA GLN A 263 -5.78 22.38 13.93
C GLN A 263 -4.68 21.33 13.98
N ALA A 264 -3.75 21.35 13.01
CA ALA A 264 -2.58 20.46 13.02
C ALA A 264 -1.75 20.63 14.30
N ILE A 265 -1.49 21.88 14.73
CA ILE A 265 -0.70 22.21 15.92
C ILE A 265 -1.49 21.88 17.21
N VAL A 266 -2.81 22.04 17.22
CA VAL A 266 -3.65 21.62 18.36
C VAL A 266 -3.60 20.11 18.58
N ILE A 267 -3.59 19.33 17.48
CA ILE A 267 -3.49 17.86 17.53
C ILE A 267 -2.11 17.42 18.02
N ASP A 268 -1.07 18.00 17.48
CA ASP A 268 0.32 17.75 17.89
C ASP A 268 1.11 19.06 17.95
N PRO A 269 1.26 19.63 19.17
CA PRO A 269 2.02 20.87 19.36
C PRO A 269 3.50 20.78 18.99
N SER A 270 4.03 19.58 18.84
CA SER A 270 5.42 19.33 18.45
C SER A 270 5.59 19.02 16.96
N TYR A 271 4.51 19.05 16.19
CA TYR A 271 4.56 18.75 14.77
C TYR A 271 5.22 19.90 13.97
N GLU A 272 6.54 19.85 13.88
CA GLU A 272 7.38 20.88 13.25
C GLU A 272 6.89 21.32 11.86
N PRO A 273 6.46 20.42 10.93
CA PRO A 273 6.02 20.85 9.61
C PRO A 273 4.83 21.81 9.64
N ALA A 274 3.86 21.61 10.54
CA ALA A 274 2.73 22.53 10.65
C ALA A 274 3.16 23.89 11.19
N ILE A 275 4.07 23.91 12.18
CA ILE A 275 4.62 25.13 12.76
C ILE A 275 5.37 25.93 11.72
N ILE A 276 6.27 25.28 10.96
CA ILE A 276 7.06 25.91 9.91
C ILE A 276 6.15 26.46 8.80
N ASN A 277 5.23 25.62 8.31
CA ASN A 277 4.31 26.02 7.24
C ASN A 277 3.42 27.19 7.64
N LYS A 278 2.91 27.19 8.90
CA LYS A 278 2.14 28.32 9.45
C LYS A 278 2.96 29.60 9.47
N ASN A 279 4.18 29.56 10.05
CA ASN A 279 5.03 30.73 10.17
C ASN A 279 5.42 31.29 8.81
N THR A 280 5.74 30.41 7.85
CA THR A 280 6.03 30.80 6.46
C THR A 280 4.82 31.45 5.79
N PHE A 281 3.63 30.93 6.04
CA PHE A 281 2.39 31.51 5.53
C PHE A 281 2.08 32.86 6.14
N GLU A 282 2.18 33.03 7.48
CA GLU A 282 2.02 34.31 8.17
C GLU A 282 3.00 35.38 7.66
N LYS A 283 4.26 34.99 7.45
CA LYS A 283 5.28 35.87 6.87
C LYS A 283 4.89 36.32 5.46
N SER A 284 4.44 35.40 4.61
CA SER A 284 4.03 35.73 3.23
C SER A 284 2.89 36.76 3.20
N ILE A 285 1.91 36.62 4.10
CA ILE A 285 0.81 37.60 4.24
C ILE A 285 1.34 38.95 4.72
N ALA A 286 2.17 38.99 5.76
CA ALA A 286 2.71 40.22 6.34
C ALA A 286 3.58 41.02 5.35
N GLU A 287 4.34 40.30 4.50
CA GLU A 287 5.21 40.89 3.49
C GLU A 287 4.52 41.09 2.13
N ASN A 288 3.23 40.76 2.03
CA ASN A 288 2.44 40.80 0.78
C ASN A 288 3.10 40.03 -0.39
N LEU A 289 3.73 38.90 -0.05
CA LEU A 289 4.38 37.99 -0.99
C LEU A 289 3.39 36.91 -1.46
N SER A 290 3.60 36.40 -2.66
CA SER A 290 2.88 35.19 -3.07
C SER A 290 3.41 34.00 -2.30
N PHE A 291 2.51 33.18 -1.71
CA PHE A 291 2.92 31.95 -1.02
C PHE A 291 3.70 30.99 -1.93
N SER A 292 3.44 31.02 -3.25
CA SER A 292 4.21 30.27 -4.24
C SER A 292 5.70 30.64 -4.27
N ASP A 293 6.07 31.84 -3.86
CA ASP A 293 7.45 32.33 -3.90
C ASP A 293 8.26 31.89 -2.68
N THR A 294 7.58 31.33 -1.65
CA THR A 294 8.19 30.84 -0.40
C THR A 294 8.46 29.32 -0.42
N GLN A 295 8.42 28.66 -1.57
CA GLN A 295 8.50 27.19 -1.70
C GLN A 295 9.75 26.56 -1.06
N SER A 296 10.87 27.26 -0.95
CA SER A 296 12.09 26.76 -0.31
C SER A 296 11.98 26.59 1.21
N GLU A 297 10.98 27.22 1.85
CA GLU A 297 10.78 27.20 3.30
C GLU A 297 9.66 26.23 3.71
N ILE A 298 8.88 25.70 2.73
CA ILE A 298 7.72 24.86 2.99
C ILE A 298 8.14 23.42 3.23
N GLN A 299 7.60 22.80 4.28
CA GLN A 299 7.78 21.39 4.57
C GLN A 299 6.53 20.59 4.17
N VAL A 300 6.67 19.80 3.11
CA VAL A 300 5.67 18.84 2.65
C VAL A 300 6.10 17.45 3.08
N ILE A 301 5.27 16.79 3.90
CA ILE A 301 5.59 15.47 4.42
C ILE A 301 4.70 14.42 3.80
N GLU A 302 5.32 13.47 3.11
CA GLU A 302 4.71 12.23 2.66
C GLU A 302 4.57 11.29 3.87
N TYR A 303 3.36 10.80 4.13
CA TYR A 303 3.03 10.01 5.32
C TYR A 303 3.88 8.73 5.44
N GLY A 304 4.19 8.08 4.31
CA GLY A 304 5.01 6.86 4.28
C GLY A 304 6.46 7.07 4.73
N LYS A 305 6.98 8.31 4.65
CA LYS A 305 8.35 8.65 5.09
C LYS A 305 8.40 9.20 6.51
N SER A 306 7.28 9.65 7.05
CA SER A 306 7.16 10.26 8.38
C SER A 306 6.66 9.29 9.45
N PHE A 307 6.40 8.03 9.12
CA PHE A 307 6.17 7.03 10.17
C PHE A 307 7.49 6.90 10.95
N PRO A 308 7.54 7.33 12.24
CA PRO A 308 8.80 7.42 12.98
C PRO A 308 9.28 6.03 13.39
N LEU A 309 9.64 5.21 12.39
CA LEU A 309 10.33 3.94 12.63
C LEU A 309 11.77 4.16 13.08
N LYS A 310 12.33 5.39 12.95
CA LYS A 310 13.75 5.63 13.25
C LYS A 310 14.09 5.58 14.74
N ASP A 311 13.25 6.11 15.63
CA ASP A 311 13.57 6.13 17.08
C ASP A 311 12.73 5.17 17.92
N LYS A 312 11.52 4.80 17.48
CA LYS A 312 10.72 3.73 18.10
C LYS A 312 11.09 2.31 17.63
N LYS A 313 12.04 2.16 16.67
CA LYS A 313 12.54 0.84 16.20
C LYS A 313 12.97 -0.07 17.34
N LYS A 314 13.56 0.47 18.41
CA LYS A 314 13.94 -0.34 19.59
C LYS A 314 12.74 -0.82 20.40
N SER A 315 11.68 -0.01 20.53
CA SER A 315 10.51 -0.38 21.33
C SER A 315 9.57 -1.33 20.60
N LEU A 316 9.30 -1.10 19.31
CA LEU A 316 8.43 -1.92 18.49
C LEU A 316 9.06 -3.29 18.16
N LEU A 317 10.32 -3.30 17.72
CA LEU A 317 11.07 -4.55 17.50
C LEU A 317 11.29 -5.35 18.79
N ASN A 318 11.53 -4.67 19.92
CA ASN A 318 11.63 -5.34 21.21
C ASN A 318 10.27 -5.86 21.69
N TYR A 319 9.19 -5.10 21.50
CA TYR A 319 7.83 -5.56 21.80
C TYR A 319 7.44 -6.76 20.95
N ILE A 320 7.72 -6.72 19.64
CA ILE A 320 7.47 -7.84 18.71
C ILE A 320 8.36 -9.04 19.10
N LYS A 321 9.65 -8.84 19.37
CA LYS A 321 10.57 -9.91 19.82
C LYS A 321 10.16 -10.52 21.16
N GLU A 322 9.68 -9.73 22.12
CA GLU A 322 9.19 -10.24 23.40
C GLU A 322 7.88 -11.00 23.28
N LYS A 323 6.96 -10.51 22.45
CA LYS A 323 5.68 -11.23 22.20
C LYS A 323 5.91 -12.53 21.44
N LEU A 324 6.79 -12.54 20.42
CA LEU A 324 7.14 -13.75 19.67
C LEU A 324 7.88 -14.77 20.54
N LYS A 325 8.75 -14.32 21.48
CA LYS A 325 9.40 -15.23 22.47
C LYS A 325 8.42 -15.83 23.48
N ARG A 326 7.31 -15.15 23.80
CA ARG A 326 6.29 -15.66 24.74
C ARG A 326 5.31 -16.64 24.09
N SER A 327 5.16 -16.61 22.75
CA SER A 327 4.31 -17.56 22.02
C SER A 327 5.05 -18.85 21.56
N SER A 328 6.35 -18.92 21.79
CA SER A 328 7.20 -20.11 21.53
C SER A 328 7.55 -20.89 22.78
N LYS A 329 6.89 -20.61 23.91
CA LYS A 329 6.85 -21.40 25.14
C LYS A 329 5.41 -21.91 25.37
#